data_4cd98b716826c424e8f4eb975f9ea1f6
#
_entry.id   4cd98b716826c424e8f4eb975f9ea1f6
#
_cell.length_a   1.000
_cell.length_b   1.000
_cell.length_c   1.000
_cell.angle_alpha   90.00
_cell.angle_beta   90.00
_cell.angle_gamma   90.00
#
_symmetry.space_group_name_H-M   'P 1'
#
loop_
_entity.id
_entity.type
_entity.pdbx_description
1 polymer ?
#
loop_
_entity_poly.entity_id
_entity_poly.type
_entity_poly.pdbx_seq_one_letter_code
_entity_poly.pdbx_strand_id
1 'polypeptide(L)'
;MSEAIINSEQAAQLWPLPDVDLTNLDLFSRGFPHQVFTDLRRHRGALFHPRTALTPDGEGFWVFTRYHDIAAIAKDNDTFSSAGGGDRQGGGTMIEDLPREMGPGSVINMMDDPRHKALRRLIAPAITNARVAAMEDVLFAAAGSAVQAALQQERVDFVSAIAAELPLFAIASLVGIPHDDRHQIFAWINAVLDYSDRQLGETSISSQQGMQNFMAYGHKFVEEKRQNPGSDIVSLAVTGELAKGLGKLTPLEQLMVFSVVMVAGLETTRNAIAGGILAFIHHPDQWLRLQQDGGLMNSALDEILRWTSPTPYNRRTATRDVVIGDRLIRRGEKVTLWWASANRDDTYYEQPFAFDIGRQKNLHMAFGVGGHSCLGAQLARLEMRVILLHLLDQVDGFRLDGDVNWVRSNKHTGIRSMLVRFVKRY
;
A
#
# COMPACT_ATOMS: atom_id res chain seq x y z
N MET A 1 41.46 -8.07 1.16
CA MET A 1 41.40 -7.39 2.47
C MET A 1 39.94 -7.52 2.91
N SER A 2 39.67 -8.11 4.07
CA SER A 2 38.30 -8.17 4.63
C SER A 2 37.90 -6.74 4.95
N GLU A 3 36.90 -6.21 4.28
CA GLU A 3 36.30 -4.92 4.65
C GLU A 3 35.84 -5.01 6.10
N ALA A 4 36.13 -3.99 6.90
CA ALA A 4 35.72 -3.97 8.29
C ALA A 4 34.18 -3.89 8.37
N ILE A 5 33.58 -4.80 9.13
CA ILE A 5 32.14 -4.80 9.37
C ILE A 5 31.81 -3.57 10.25
N ILE A 6 30.86 -2.75 9.81
CA ILE A 6 30.41 -1.55 10.52
C ILE A 6 28.96 -1.73 11.04
N ASN A 7 28.70 -1.21 12.24
CA ASN A 7 27.38 -1.24 12.89
C ASN A 7 26.55 0.01 12.54
N SER A 8 25.34 0.09 13.08
CA SER A 8 24.40 1.20 12.85
C SER A 8 24.95 2.56 13.29
N GLU A 9 25.70 2.66 14.40
CA GLU A 9 26.28 3.92 14.89
C GLU A 9 27.35 4.45 13.92
N GLN A 10 28.20 3.57 13.42
CA GLN A 10 29.21 3.90 12.41
C GLN A 10 28.55 4.22 11.05
N ALA A 11 27.54 3.44 10.68
CA ALA A 11 26.81 3.64 9.43
C ALA A 11 26.00 4.96 9.43
N ALA A 12 25.53 5.43 10.58
CA ALA A 12 24.84 6.72 10.72
C ALA A 12 25.72 7.91 10.30
N GLN A 13 27.03 7.83 10.57
CA GLN A 13 28.00 8.86 10.16
C GLN A 13 28.28 8.86 8.66
N LEU A 14 27.87 7.79 7.96
CA LEU A 14 28.02 7.61 6.52
C LEU A 14 26.72 7.88 5.75
N TRP A 15 25.69 8.46 6.42
CA TRP A 15 24.46 8.84 5.72
C TRP A 15 24.76 9.82 4.58
N PRO A 16 24.46 9.47 3.32
CA PRO A 16 25.00 10.20 2.17
C PRO A 16 24.30 11.53 1.87
N LEU A 17 23.15 11.77 2.45
CA LEU A 17 22.31 12.94 2.19
C LEU A 17 21.99 13.66 3.52
N PRO A 18 22.91 14.41 4.12
CA PRO A 18 22.77 14.95 5.48
C PRO A 18 21.54 15.86 5.66
N ASP A 19 21.09 16.52 4.58
CA ASP A 19 19.90 17.40 4.60
C ASP A 19 18.58 16.65 4.31
N VAL A 20 18.63 15.32 4.14
CA VAL A 20 17.45 14.50 3.83
C VAL A 20 17.05 13.68 5.04
N ASP A 21 15.85 13.93 5.53
CA ASP A 21 15.18 13.16 6.57
C ASP A 21 13.97 12.40 5.98
N LEU A 22 14.07 11.07 5.91
CA LEU A 22 13.00 10.21 5.38
C LEU A 22 11.78 10.12 6.31
N THR A 23 11.88 10.68 7.52
CA THR A 23 10.75 10.82 8.45
C THR A 23 10.05 12.17 8.34
N ASN A 24 10.65 13.14 7.65
CA ASN A 24 10.00 14.40 7.34
C ASN A 24 8.94 14.20 6.25
N LEU A 25 7.66 14.29 6.63
CA LEU A 25 6.54 14.06 5.71
C LEU A 25 6.42 15.14 4.63
N ASP A 26 6.98 16.32 4.82
CA ASP A 26 6.99 17.39 3.80
C ASP A 26 7.81 17.00 2.56
N LEU A 27 8.80 16.12 2.74
CA LEU A 27 9.56 15.53 1.63
C LEU A 27 8.65 14.77 0.64
N PHE A 28 7.52 14.25 1.12
CA PHE A 28 6.56 13.46 0.35
C PHE A 28 5.31 14.23 -0.06
N SER A 29 5.21 15.51 0.27
CA SER A 29 4.02 16.35 0.03
C SER A 29 3.73 16.65 -1.44
N ARG A 30 4.64 16.28 -2.35
CA ARG A 30 4.49 16.37 -3.82
C ARG A 30 4.60 15.01 -4.51
N GLY A 31 4.28 13.95 -3.80
CA GLY A 31 4.45 12.56 -4.23
C GLY A 31 5.78 11.96 -3.77
N PHE A 32 6.10 10.77 -4.25
CA PHE A 32 7.33 10.07 -3.85
C PHE A 32 8.59 10.80 -4.39
N PRO A 33 9.58 11.10 -3.55
CA PRO A 33 10.76 11.90 -3.94
C PRO A 33 11.79 11.05 -4.70
N HIS A 34 11.46 10.67 -5.94
CA HIS A 34 12.25 9.74 -6.76
C HIS A 34 13.72 10.13 -6.89
N GLN A 35 14.04 11.45 -6.99
CA GLN A 35 15.42 11.89 -7.12
C GLN A 35 16.24 11.55 -5.87
N VAL A 36 15.69 11.79 -4.67
CA VAL A 36 16.35 11.42 -3.40
C VAL A 36 16.67 9.92 -3.37
N PHE A 37 15.71 9.08 -3.75
CA PHE A 37 15.92 7.64 -3.78
C PHE A 37 16.84 7.18 -4.92
N THR A 38 16.96 7.93 -6.00
CA THR A 38 17.96 7.70 -7.04
C THR A 38 19.36 7.96 -6.50
N ASP A 39 19.54 9.03 -5.76
CA ASP A 39 20.82 9.35 -5.15
C ASP A 39 21.19 8.33 -4.07
N LEU A 40 20.25 7.90 -3.22
CA LEU A 40 20.47 6.83 -2.26
C LEU A 40 20.87 5.50 -2.92
N ARG A 41 20.25 5.12 -4.06
CA ARG A 41 20.60 3.88 -4.78
C ARG A 41 22.02 3.86 -5.35
N ARG A 42 22.64 5.03 -5.60
CA ARG A 42 24.04 5.10 -6.06
C ARG A 42 25.03 4.58 -5.01
N HIS A 43 24.65 4.64 -3.75
CA HIS A 43 25.45 4.07 -2.66
C HIS A 43 25.16 2.57 -2.56
N ARG A 44 26.21 1.75 -2.50
CA ARG A 44 26.08 0.30 -2.39
C ARG A 44 25.80 -0.13 -0.95
N GLY A 45 25.06 -1.21 -0.79
CA GLY A 45 24.76 -1.84 0.48
C GLY A 45 23.62 -1.17 1.26
N ALA A 46 23.47 -1.59 2.50
CA ALA A 46 22.49 -1.04 3.42
C ALA A 46 22.94 0.34 3.90
N LEU A 47 22.05 1.31 3.83
CA LEU A 47 22.25 2.65 4.38
C LEU A 47 21.56 2.73 5.74
N PHE A 48 22.11 3.50 6.67
CA PHE A 48 21.48 3.73 7.97
C PHE A 48 21.04 5.19 8.09
N HIS A 49 19.72 5.41 8.11
CA HIS A 49 19.14 6.72 8.40
C HIS A 49 19.38 7.05 9.87
N PRO A 50 20.11 8.14 10.19
CA PRO A 50 20.41 8.49 11.57
C PRO A 50 19.16 8.94 12.32
N ARG A 51 19.25 8.93 13.65
CA ARG A 51 18.24 9.57 14.50
C ARG A 51 18.21 11.08 14.22
N THR A 52 17.00 11.61 14.03
CA THR A 52 16.72 13.06 13.90
C THR A 52 15.68 13.49 14.93
N ALA A 53 15.35 14.77 14.94
CA ALA A 53 14.27 15.30 15.78
C ALA A 53 12.88 14.76 15.37
N LEU A 54 12.71 14.32 14.11
CA LEU A 54 11.45 13.81 13.56
C LEU A 54 11.36 12.28 13.58
N THR A 55 12.46 11.60 13.92
CA THR A 55 12.48 10.13 13.95
C THR A 55 11.61 9.61 15.09
N PRO A 56 10.54 8.84 14.81
CA PRO A 56 9.72 8.28 15.87
C PRO A 56 10.53 7.27 16.71
N ASP A 57 10.11 7.07 17.96
CA ASP A 57 10.73 6.15 18.93
C ASP A 57 12.19 6.51 19.27
N GLY A 58 12.72 7.64 18.78
CA GLY A 58 14.05 8.14 19.07
C GLY A 58 15.20 7.27 18.56
N GLU A 59 14.99 6.49 17.51
CA GLU A 59 16.00 5.62 16.89
C GLU A 59 16.04 5.74 15.37
N GLY A 60 17.22 5.48 14.77
CA GLY A 60 17.40 5.39 13.33
C GLY A 60 16.93 4.03 12.77
N PHE A 61 17.11 3.85 11.47
CA PHE A 61 16.70 2.62 10.78
C PHE A 61 17.52 2.35 9.53
N TRP A 62 17.64 1.08 9.17
CA TRP A 62 18.26 0.65 7.93
C TRP A 62 17.35 0.93 6.73
N VAL A 63 17.94 1.37 5.63
CA VAL A 63 17.26 1.80 4.40
C VAL A 63 17.74 0.94 3.24
N PHE A 64 16.85 0.15 2.67
CA PHE A 64 17.11 -0.65 1.47
C PHE A 64 16.33 -0.06 0.29
N THR A 65 17.06 0.24 -0.79
CA THR A 65 16.53 0.96 -1.95
C THR A 65 16.62 0.18 -3.26
N ARG A 66 17.45 -0.90 -3.30
CA ARG A 66 17.71 -1.70 -4.50
C ARG A 66 16.79 -2.91 -4.60
N TYR A 67 16.42 -3.25 -5.82
CA TYR A 67 15.48 -4.32 -6.12
C TYR A 67 15.89 -5.67 -5.53
N HIS A 68 17.12 -6.12 -5.78
CA HIS A 68 17.56 -7.46 -5.36
C HIS A 68 17.72 -7.58 -3.84
N ASP A 69 18.21 -6.53 -3.18
CA ASP A 69 18.38 -6.51 -1.73
C ASP A 69 17.01 -6.57 -1.03
N ILE A 70 16.08 -5.74 -1.50
CA ILE A 70 14.70 -5.71 -1.00
C ILE A 70 14.00 -7.06 -1.22
N ALA A 71 14.16 -7.68 -2.39
CA ALA A 71 13.59 -8.98 -2.68
C ALA A 71 14.14 -10.09 -1.80
N ALA A 72 15.44 -10.06 -1.47
CA ALA A 72 16.08 -11.03 -0.59
C ALA A 72 15.54 -10.90 0.84
N ILE A 73 15.55 -9.69 1.40
CA ILE A 73 15.07 -9.42 2.76
C ILE A 73 13.57 -9.74 2.91
N ALA A 74 12.75 -9.36 1.94
CA ALA A 74 11.30 -9.60 1.99
C ALA A 74 10.90 -11.08 1.95
N LYS A 75 11.79 -11.96 1.50
CA LYS A 75 11.59 -13.41 1.47
C LYS A 75 12.12 -14.12 2.70
N ASP A 76 13.02 -13.50 3.46
CA ASP A 76 13.62 -14.06 4.67
C ASP A 76 12.82 -13.62 5.91
N ASN A 77 11.65 -14.23 6.09
CA ASN A 77 10.77 -13.93 7.23
C ASN A 77 11.33 -14.43 8.58
N ASP A 78 12.26 -15.36 8.57
CA ASP A 78 12.88 -15.89 9.79
C ASP A 78 13.86 -14.87 10.39
N THR A 79 14.60 -14.16 9.53
CA THR A 79 15.53 -13.12 9.95
C THR A 79 14.86 -11.75 10.09
N PHE A 80 13.82 -11.45 9.28
CA PHE A 80 13.20 -10.13 9.19
C PHE A 80 11.70 -10.19 9.48
N SER A 81 11.36 -10.03 10.76
CA SER A 81 10.00 -10.10 11.30
C SER A 81 9.13 -8.94 10.81
N SER A 82 7.87 -9.24 10.50
CA SER A 82 6.82 -8.24 10.26
C SER A 82 6.12 -7.81 11.56
N ALA A 83 6.14 -8.65 12.59
CA ALA A 83 5.50 -8.34 13.87
C ALA A 83 6.35 -7.40 14.74
N GLY A 84 7.65 -7.62 14.80
CA GLY A 84 8.52 -6.80 15.65
C GLY A 84 9.76 -7.55 16.14
N GLY A 85 9.66 -8.87 16.24
CA GLY A 85 10.77 -9.75 16.64
C GLY A 85 11.36 -9.46 18.01
N GLY A 86 11.94 -10.48 18.62
CA GLY A 86 12.73 -10.36 19.84
C GLY A 86 12.01 -9.73 21.03
N ASP A 87 12.78 -8.95 21.79
CA ASP A 87 12.34 -8.33 23.05
C ASP A 87 11.82 -6.90 22.85
N ARG A 88 11.57 -6.49 21.59
CA ARG A 88 11.09 -5.16 21.26
C ARG A 88 9.66 -4.97 21.81
N GLN A 89 9.41 -3.85 22.46
CA GLN A 89 8.10 -3.53 23.09
C GLN A 89 7.06 -3.14 22.04
N GLY A 90 7.49 -2.64 20.87
CA GLY A 90 6.67 -2.29 19.72
C GLY A 90 7.00 -3.12 18.50
N GLY A 91 6.45 -2.74 17.36
CA GLY A 91 6.73 -3.40 16.08
C GLY A 91 5.85 -2.93 14.94
N GLY A 92 5.68 -3.79 13.95
CA GLY A 92 4.84 -3.52 12.80
C GLY A 92 5.62 -3.22 11.53
N THR A 93 4.91 -2.72 10.52
CA THR A 93 5.43 -2.50 9.16
C THR A 93 5.60 -1.03 8.80
N MET A 94 5.47 -0.12 9.78
CA MET A 94 5.72 1.32 9.66
C MET A 94 7.05 1.69 10.34
N ILE A 95 7.61 2.86 10.05
CA ILE A 95 8.83 3.35 10.70
C ILE A 95 8.60 3.51 12.21
N GLU A 96 7.46 4.09 12.59
CA GLU A 96 7.01 4.14 13.98
C GLU A 96 6.62 2.76 14.52
N ASP A 97 6.89 2.53 15.78
CA ASP A 97 6.41 1.33 16.48
C ASP A 97 4.93 1.44 16.84
N LEU A 98 4.18 0.41 16.51
CA LEU A 98 2.88 0.20 17.13
C LEU A 98 3.04 -0.62 18.42
N PRO A 99 2.36 -0.23 19.51
CA PRO A 99 2.32 -1.02 20.75
C PRO A 99 1.80 -2.44 20.47
N ARG A 100 2.33 -3.43 21.18
CA ARG A 100 1.95 -4.85 20.97
C ARG A 100 0.45 -5.09 21.11
N GLU A 101 -0.20 -4.35 22.00
CA GLU A 101 -1.64 -4.45 22.26
C GLU A 101 -2.49 -3.93 21.08
N MET A 102 -1.91 -3.17 20.16
CA MET A 102 -2.63 -2.48 19.08
C MET A 102 -2.42 -3.06 17.69
N GLY A 103 -1.45 -3.94 17.48
CA GLY A 103 -1.21 -4.37 16.11
C GLY A 103 -0.22 -5.50 15.90
N PRO A 104 1.06 -5.37 16.32
CA PRO A 104 2.06 -6.39 16.04
C PRO A 104 1.65 -7.78 16.52
N GLY A 105 1.61 -8.73 15.59
CA GLY A 105 1.14 -10.10 15.87
C GLY A 105 -0.38 -10.31 15.79
N SER A 106 -1.21 -9.25 15.74
CA SER A 106 -2.67 -9.37 15.62
C SER A 106 -3.21 -8.97 14.23
N VAL A 107 -2.48 -8.14 13.49
CA VAL A 107 -2.83 -7.72 12.12
C VAL A 107 -2.06 -8.59 11.12
N ILE A 108 -2.74 -9.16 10.13
CA ILE A 108 -2.15 -10.14 9.21
C ILE A 108 -0.84 -9.68 8.53
N ASN A 109 -0.73 -8.42 8.14
CA ASN A 109 0.48 -7.88 7.54
C ASN A 109 1.59 -7.57 8.55
N MET A 110 1.28 -7.60 9.85
CA MET A 110 2.17 -7.40 10.99
C MET A 110 2.26 -8.66 11.87
N MET A 111 2.12 -9.82 11.26
CA MET A 111 2.13 -11.13 11.91
C MET A 111 3.22 -12.00 11.28
N ASP A 112 3.86 -12.85 12.06
CA ASP A 112 4.87 -13.78 11.56
C ASP A 112 4.33 -15.21 11.42
N ASP A 113 5.03 -16.04 10.64
CA ASP A 113 4.75 -17.46 10.54
C ASP A 113 4.99 -18.16 11.89
N PRO A 114 4.26 -19.23 12.23
CA PRO A 114 3.28 -19.94 11.40
C PRO A 114 1.87 -19.35 11.41
N ARG A 115 1.57 -18.39 12.34
CA ARG A 115 0.22 -17.84 12.52
C ARG A 115 -0.23 -17.02 11.31
N HIS A 116 0.65 -16.17 10.75
CA HIS A 116 0.40 -15.43 9.51
C HIS A 116 -0.06 -16.36 8.38
N LYS A 117 0.70 -17.42 8.11
CA LYS A 117 0.40 -18.37 7.04
C LYS A 117 -0.90 -19.14 7.28
N ALA A 118 -1.21 -19.46 8.53
CA ALA A 118 -2.47 -20.11 8.89
C ALA A 118 -3.67 -19.18 8.69
N LEU A 119 -3.58 -17.92 9.16
CA LEU A 119 -4.62 -16.91 8.96
C LEU A 119 -4.82 -16.62 7.47
N ARG A 120 -3.74 -16.41 6.72
CA ARG A 120 -3.82 -16.18 5.27
C ARG A 120 -4.56 -17.31 4.55
N ARG A 121 -4.30 -18.58 4.91
CA ARG A 121 -5.03 -19.72 4.36
C ARG A 121 -6.50 -19.77 4.75
N LEU A 122 -6.83 -19.35 5.97
CA LEU A 122 -8.19 -19.31 6.47
C LEU A 122 -9.06 -18.34 5.67
N ILE A 123 -8.54 -17.14 5.38
CA ILE A 123 -9.32 -16.08 4.71
C ILE A 123 -9.21 -16.09 3.18
N ALA A 124 -8.20 -16.76 2.61
CA ALA A 124 -7.99 -16.82 1.15
C ALA A 124 -9.21 -17.31 0.35
N PRO A 125 -10.07 -18.25 0.83
CA PRO A 125 -11.27 -18.64 0.12
C PRO A 125 -12.24 -17.50 -0.20
N ALA A 126 -12.23 -16.40 0.55
CA ALA A 126 -13.07 -15.23 0.29
C ALA A 126 -12.61 -14.41 -0.93
N ILE A 127 -11.35 -14.54 -1.36
CA ILE A 127 -10.73 -13.70 -2.40
C ILE A 127 -9.98 -14.52 -3.46
N THR A 128 -10.47 -15.71 -3.77
CA THR A 128 -9.93 -16.52 -4.87
C THR A 128 -10.15 -15.85 -6.22
N ASN A 129 -9.34 -16.22 -7.23
CA ASN A 129 -9.52 -15.69 -8.59
C ASN A 129 -10.94 -15.92 -9.11
N ALA A 130 -11.58 -17.05 -8.80
CA ALA A 130 -12.94 -17.34 -9.20
C ALA A 130 -13.97 -16.40 -8.52
N ARG A 131 -13.78 -16.08 -7.23
CA ARG A 131 -14.65 -15.12 -6.54
C ARG A 131 -14.45 -13.69 -7.03
N VAL A 132 -13.21 -13.30 -7.29
CA VAL A 132 -12.90 -11.99 -7.89
C VAL A 132 -13.51 -11.87 -9.28
N ALA A 133 -13.38 -12.91 -10.12
CA ALA A 133 -14.01 -12.93 -11.44
C ALA A 133 -15.55 -12.84 -11.37
N ALA A 134 -16.18 -13.47 -10.37
CA ALA A 134 -17.62 -13.37 -10.17
C ALA A 134 -18.11 -11.96 -9.76
N MET A 135 -17.20 -11.07 -9.34
CA MET A 135 -17.52 -9.66 -9.05
C MET A 135 -17.44 -8.77 -10.30
N GLU A 136 -16.93 -9.27 -11.43
CA GLU A 136 -16.62 -8.45 -12.61
C GLU A 136 -17.82 -7.67 -13.14
N ASP A 137 -18.96 -8.31 -13.35
CA ASP A 137 -20.15 -7.67 -13.91
C ASP A 137 -20.69 -6.54 -13.00
N VAL A 138 -20.72 -6.78 -11.70
CA VAL A 138 -21.19 -5.78 -10.74
C VAL A 138 -20.21 -4.63 -10.58
N LEU A 139 -18.91 -4.89 -10.60
CA LEU A 139 -17.87 -3.86 -10.58
C LEU A 139 -17.83 -3.06 -11.89
N PHE A 140 -18.05 -3.72 -13.02
CA PHE A 140 -18.16 -3.06 -14.32
C PHE A 140 -19.34 -2.08 -14.34
N ALA A 141 -20.50 -2.51 -13.88
CA ALA A 141 -21.69 -1.64 -13.80
C ALA A 141 -21.48 -0.46 -12.84
N ALA A 142 -20.85 -0.69 -11.68
CA ALA A 142 -20.55 0.37 -10.71
C ALA A 142 -19.54 1.39 -11.27
N ALA A 143 -18.48 0.92 -11.94
CA ALA A 143 -17.50 1.76 -12.61
C ALA A 143 -18.16 2.60 -13.72
N GLY A 144 -19.02 2.00 -14.53
CA GLY A 144 -19.78 2.68 -15.57
C GLY A 144 -20.65 3.81 -15.02
N SER A 145 -21.36 3.56 -13.92
CA SER A 145 -22.17 4.59 -13.26
C SER A 145 -21.33 5.76 -12.76
N ALA A 146 -20.20 5.50 -12.13
CA ALA A 146 -19.29 6.55 -11.63
C ALA A 146 -18.71 7.38 -12.78
N VAL A 147 -18.23 6.72 -13.86
CA VAL A 147 -17.66 7.39 -15.04
C VAL A 147 -18.74 8.22 -15.74
N GLN A 148 -19.95 7.69 -15.95
CA GLN A 148 -21.04 8.45 -16.57
C GLN A 148 -21.45 9.67 -15.77
N ALA A 149 -21.56 9.55 -14.43
CA ALA A 149 -21.87 10.68 -13.56
C ALA A 149 -20.78 11.78 -13.64
N ALA A 150 -19.51 11.36 -13.66
CA ALA A 150 -18.39 12.28 -13.81
C ALA A 150 -18.39 13.01 -15.17
N LEU A 151 -18.72 12.31 -16.25
CA LEU A 151 -18.78 12.86 -17.60
C LEU A 151 -19.92 13.89 -17.82
N GLN A 152 -20.92 13.94 -16.93
CA GLN A 152 -21.95 15.00 -16.99
C GLN A 152 -21.43 16.35 -16.49
N GLN A 153 -20.28 16.38 -15.81
CA GLN A 153 -19.68 17.59 -15.27
C GLN A 153 -18.64 18.15 -16.25
N GLU A 154 -18.48 19.47 -16.27
CA GLU A 154 -17.45 20.13 -17.09
C GLU A 154 -16.05 19.82 -16.57
N ARG A 155 -15.91 19.81 -15.25
CA ARG A 155 -14.69 19.41 -14.52
C ARG A 155 -15.08 18.63 -13.27
N VAL A 156 -14.22 17.71 -12.88
CA VAL A 156 -14.51 16.81 -11.76
C VAL A 156 -13.24 16.58 -10.95
N ASP A 157 -13.36 16.43 -9.65
CA ASP A 157 -12.28 15.83 -8.87
C ASP A 157 -12.28 14.33 -9.13
N PHE A 158 -11.30 13.89 -9.95
CA PHE A 158 -11.19 12.50 -10.38
C PHE A 158 -11.03 11.54 -9.21
N VAL A 159 -10.38 11.98 -8.12
CA VAL A 159 -10.13 11.12 -6.96
C VAL A 159 -11.43 10.75 -6.27
N SER A 160 -12.25 11.74 -5.91
CA SER A 160 -13.50 11.51 -5.19
C SER A 160 -14.62 10.94 -6.09
N ALA A 161 -14.69 11.38 -7.35
CA ALA A 161 -15.80 11.00 -8.23
C ALA A 161 -15.64 9.61 -8.88
N ILE A 162 -14.40 9.15 -9.10
CA ILE A 162 -14.14 7.88 -9.81
C ILE A 162 -13.19 6.99 -9.01
N ALA A 163 -11.99 7.49 -8.67
CA ALA A 163 -10.93 6.62 -8.15
C ALA A 163 -11.24 6.02 -6.78
N ALA A 164 -12.03 6.69 -5.94
CA ALA A 164 -12.42 6.20 -4.61
C ALA A 164 -13.71 5.35 -4.62
N GLU A 165 -14.64 5.63 -5.54
CA GLU A 165 -15.97 5.00 -5.52
C GLU A 165 -15.91 3.50 -5.73
N LEU A 166 -15.15 3.03 -6.72
CA LEU A 166 -15.11 1.61 -7.04
C LEU A 166 -14.39 0.77 -5.98
N PRO A 167 -13.20 1.14 -5.46
CA PRO A 167 -12.58 0.43 -4.36
C PRO A 167 -13.46 0.38 -3.10
N LEU A 168 -14.17 1.47 -2.82
CA LEU A 168 -15.10 1.52 -1.70
C LEU A 168 -16.26 0.53 -1.88
N PHE A 169 -16.83 0.46 -3.08
CA PHE A 169 -17.88 -0.50 -3.41
C PHE A 169 -17.35 -1.96 -3.34
N ALA A 170 -16.19 -2.22 -3.93
CA ALA A 170 -15.59 -3.56 -3.99
C ALA A 170 -15.28 -4.12 -2.61
N ILE A 171 -14.62 -3.29 -1.75
CA ILE A 171 -14.24 -3.75 -0.42
C ILE A 171 -15.45 -3.91 0.51
N ALA A 172 -16.44 -3.02 0.42
CA ALA A 172 -17.68 -3.16 1.16
C ALA A 172 -18.41 -4.47 0.80
N SER A 173 -18.45 -4.81 -0.50
CA SER A 173 -19.02 -6.07 -1.00
C SER A 173 -18.25 -7.30 -0.51
N LEU A 174 -16.90 -7.25 -0.52
CA LEU A 174 -16.03 -8.35 -0.06
C LEU A 174 -16.16 -8.64 1.43
N VAL A 175 -16.36 -7.58 2.23
CA VAL A 175 -16.52 -7.66 3.70
C VAL A 175 -17.98 -7.93 4.08
N GLY A 176 -18.93 -7.57 3.21
CA GLY A 176 -20.37 -7.68 3.46
C GLY A 176 -20.93 -6.53 4.30
N ILE A 177 -20.40 -5.30 4.07
CA ILE A 177 -20.86 -4.05 4.69
C ILE A 177 -22.10 -3.55 3.94
N PRO A 178 -23.15 -3.06 4.65
CA PRO A 178 -24.28 -2.40 4.04
C PRO A 178 -23.84 -1.20 3.17
N HIS A 179 -24.50 -1.06 2.02
CA HIS A 179 -24.18 -0.03 1.04
C HIS A 179 -24.20 1.38 1.64
N ASP A 180 -25.15 1.66 2.54
CA ASP A 180 -25.37 3.00 3.12
C ASP A 180 -24.27 3.39 4.13
N ASP A 181 -23.59 2.42 4.73
CA ASP A 181 -22.55 2.66 5.73
C ASP A 181 -21.19 3.00 5.11
N ARG A 182 -20.97 2.64 3.84
CA ARG A 182 -19.64 2.65 3.22
C ARG A 182 -18.95 4.03 3.22
N HIS A 183 -19.69 5.10 2.90
CA HIS A 183 -19.12 6.45 2.83
C HIS A 183 -18.73 6.99 4.21
N GLN A 184 -19.51 6.65 5.24
CA GLN A 184 -19.19 7.02 6.61
C GLN A 184 -17.91 6.33 7.11
N ILE A 185 -17.77 5.03 6.81
CA ILE A 185 -16.57 4.27 7.13
C ILE A 185 -15.35 4.83 6.39
N PHE A 186 -15.53 5.18 5.11
CA PHE A 186 -14.50 5.84 4.32
C PHE A 186 -14.02 7.15 4.93
N ALA A 187 -14.94 7.99 5.42
CA ALA A 187 -14.58 9.23 6.08
C ALA A 187 -13.74 9.00 7.34
N TRP A 188 -14.05 7.99 8.15
CA TRP A 188 -13.26 7.65 9.34
C TRP A 188 -11.87 7.13 8.97
N ILE A 189 -11.76 6.26 7.96
CA ILE A 189 -10.48 5.74 7.48
C ILE A 189 -9.60 6.88 6.94
N ASN A 190 -10.16 7.79 6.15
CA ASN A 190 -9.42 8.95 5.66
C ASN A 190 -8.88 9.83 6.81
N ALA A 191 -9.67 10.08 7.85
CA ALA A 191 -9.21 10.84 9.01
C ALA A 191 -8.03 10.15 9.74
N VAL A 192 -8.03 8.81 9.79
CA VAL A 192 -6.92 8.02 10.37
C VAL A 192 -5.66 8.11 9.52
N LEU A 193 -5.79 8.08 8.19
CA LEU A 193 -4.66 8.04 7.25
C LEU A 193 -4.16 9.42 6.83
N ASP A 194 -4.82 10.49 7.23
CA ASP A 194 -4.41 11.86 6.92
C ASP A 194 -3.37 12.36 7.92
N TYR A 195 -2.19 12.71 7.41
CA TYR A 195 -1.07 13.29 8.15
C TYR A 195 -0.89 14.80 7.88
N SER A 196 -1.93 15.49 7.39
CA SER A 196 -1.82 16.92 7.12
C SER A 196 -1.63 17.77 8.38
N ASP A 197 -2.07 17.27 9.52
CA ASP A 197 -2.11 17.98 10.81
C ASP A 197 -1.19 17.37 11.88
N ARG A 198 -0.33 16.40 11.53
CA ARG A 198 0.55 15.70 12.49
C ARG A 198 1.83 15.16 11.85
N GLN A 199 2.79 14.78 12.67
CA GLN A 199 4.01 14.06 12.29
C GLN A 199 3.86 12.56 12.52
N LEU A 200 4.87 11.77 12.09
CA LEU A 200 4.94 10.34 12.40
C LEU A 200 4.99 10.13 13.92
N GLY A 201 4.27 9.11 14.39
CA GLY A 201 4.15 8.81 15.82
C GLY A 201 3.22 9.74 16.60
N GLU A 202 2.68 10.79 15.98
CA GLU A 202 1.70 11.69 16.58
C GLU A 202 0.27 11.30 16.22
N THR A 203 -0.67 11.75 17.04
CA THR A 203 -2.11 11.62 16.78
C THR A 203 -2.76 12.98 16.81
N SER A 204 -3.74 13.22 15.92
CA SER A 204 -4.59 14.40 15.94
C SER A 204 -5.97 14.06 16.51
N ILE A 205 -6.75 15.09 16.84
CA ILE A 205 -8.14 14.90 17.32
C ILE A 205 -8.96 14.20 16.25
N SER A 206 -8.81 14.62 14.98
CA SER A 206 -9.54 14.00 13.86
C SER A 206 -9.18 12.53 13.67
N SER A 207 -7.89 12.18 13.75
CA SER A 207 -7.44 10.79 13.61
C SER A 207 -7.89 9.91 14.78
N GLN A 208 -7.86 10.43 16.00
CA GLN A 208 -8.36 9.71 17.19
C GLN A 208 -9.87 9.44 17.08
N GLN A 209 -10.66 10.46 16.74
CA GLN A 209 -12.10 10.31 16.57
C GLN A 209 -12.44 9.34 15.43
N GLY A 210 -11.73 9.46 14.27
CA GLY A 210 -11.87 8.54 13.15
C GLY A 210 -11.59 7.10 13.56
N MET A 211 -10.48 6.85 14.27
CA MET A 211 -10.11 5.53 14.78
C MET A 211 -11.15 4.98 15.75
N GLN A 212 -11.61 5.80 16.73
CA GLN A 212 -12.62 5.37 17.71
C GLN A 212 -13.93 4.94 17.03
N ASN A 213 -14.43 5.77 16.10
CA ASN A 213 -15.67 5.47 15.38
C ASN A 213 -15.53 4.23 14.48
N PHE A 214 -14.42 4.11 13.75
CA PHE A 214 -14.13 2.98 12.89
C PHE A 214 -14.03 1.67 13.70
N MET A 215 -13.33 1.67 14.83
CA MET A 215 -13.19 0.50 15.68
C MET A 215 -14.49 0.14 16.37
N ALA A 216 -15.29 1.13 16.83
CA ALA A 216 -16.61 0.90 17.42
C ALA A 216 -17.57 0.24 16.42
N TYR A 217 -17.60 0.72 15.17
CA TYR A 217 -18.35 0.09 14.09
C TYR A 217 -17.85 -1.34 13.83
N GLY A 218 -16.55 -1.53 13.73
CA GLY A 218 -15.93 -2.84 13.51
C GLY A 218 -16.27 -3.86 14.60
N HIS A 219 -16.27 -3.45 15.86
CA HIS A 219 -16.67 -4.31 16.98
C HIS A 219 -18.12 -4.79 16.83
N LYS A 220 -19.05 -3.88 16.58
CA LYS A 220 -20.45 -4.22 16.34
C LYS A 220 -20.62 -5.16 15.13
N PHE A 221 -19.96 -4.83 14.02
CA PHE A 221 -20.05 -5.61 12.79
C PHE A 221 -19.48 -7.04 12.96
N VAL A 222 -18.32 -7.19 13.62
CA VAL A 222 -17.73 -8.51 13.89
C VAL A 222 -18.64 -9.34 14.82
N GLU A 223 -19.29 -8.71 15.80
CA GLU A 223 -20.23 -9.40 16.68
C GLU A 223 -21.48 -9.88 15.93
N GLU A 224 -22.02 -9.07 15.03
CA GLU A 224 -23.13 -9.47 14.13
C GLU A 224 -22.72 -10.66 13.25
N LYS A 225 -21.49 -10.67 12.73
CA LYS A 225 -20.97 -11.80 11.93
C LYS A 225 -20.74 -13.08 12.75
N ARG A 226 -20.47 -12.98 14.05
CA ARG A 226 -20.43 -14.17 14.94
C ARG A 226 -21.81 -14.81 15.11
N GLN A 227 -22.85 -13.98 15.20
CA GLN A 227 -24.23 -14.44 15.35
C GLN A 227 -24.83 -14.92 14.03
N ASN A 228 -24.52 -14.22 12.92
CA ASN A 228 -25.07 -14.48 11.59
C ASN A 228 -23.96 -14.52 10.54
N PRO A 229 -23.15 -15.59 10.52
CA PRO A 229 -22.03 -15.69 9.59
C PRO A 229 -22.50 -15.89 8.15
N GLY A 230 -21.88 -15.18 7.20
CA GLY A 230 -22.02 -15.37 5.78
C GLY A 230 -20.84 -16.11 5.15
N SER A 231 -20.55 -15.80 3.89
CA SER A 231 -19.38 -16.35 3.16
C SER A 231 -18.29 -15.32 2.89
N ASP A 232 -18.39 -14.14 3.51
CA ASP A 232 -17.44 -13.06 3.41
C ASP A 232 -16.17 -13.31 4.25
N ILE A 233 -15.15 -12.46 4.07
CA ILE A 233 -13.83 -12.62 4.70
C ILE A 233 -13.89 -12.52 6.22
N VAL A 234 -14.77 -11.67 6.78
CA VAL A 234 -14.94 -11.52 8.23
C VAL A 234 -15.67 -12.73 8.81
N SER A 235 -16.67 -13.25 8.11
CA SER A 235 -17.37 -14.48 8.50
C SER A 235 -16.43 -15.69 8.56
N LEU A 236 -15.50 -15.83 7.62
CA LEU A 236 -14.43 -16.84 7.68
C LEU A 236 -13.53 -16.64 8.89
N ALA A 237 -13.19 -15.40 9.23
CA ALA A 237 -12.33 -15.09 10.38
C ALA A 237 -13.00 -15.40 11.73
N VAL A 238 -14.32 -15.19 11.86
CA VAL A 238 -15.03 -15.40 13.15
C VAL A 238 -15.41 -16.86 13.37
N THR A 239 -15.67 -17.63 12.29
CA THR A 239 -16.13 -19.03 12.40
C THR A 239 -15.02 -20.05 12.26
N GLY A 240 -13.95 -19.69 11.55
CA GLY A 240 -12.90 -20.62 11.16
C GLY A 240 -11.91 -20.95 12.26
N GLU A 241 -11.18 -22.03 12.06
CA GLU A 241 -10.10 -22.50 12.91
C GLU A 241 -8.79 -22.52 12.13
N LEU A 242 -7.73 -22.03 12.77
CA LEU A 242 -6.40 -22.02 12.17
C LEU A 242 -5.83 -23.44 12.10
N ALA A 243 -5.22 -23.79 10.98
CA ALA A 243 -4.61 -25.09 10.78
C ALA A 243 -3.47 -25.35 11.82
N LYS A 244 -3.10 -26.63 11.97
CA LYS A 244 -1.99 -27.09 12.82
C LYS A 244 -2.15 -26.82 14.32
N GLY A 245 -3.38 -26.83 14.84
CA GLY A 245 -3.62 -26.68 16.28
C GLY A 245 -3.38 -25.26 16.82
N LEU A 246 -3.31 -24.26 15.94
CA LEU A 246 -3.16 -22.85 16.34
C LEU A 246 -4.45 -22.23 16.90
N GLY A 247 -5.54 -23.01 16.98
CA GLY A 247 -6.82 -22.60 17.54
C GLY A 247 -7.59 -21.61 16.68
N LYS A 248 -8.55 -20.92 17.28
CA LYS A 248 -9.32 -19.86 16.65
C LYS A 248 -8.61 -18.50 16.75
N LEU A 249 -9.06 -17.56 15.94
CA LEU A 249 -8.67 -16.16 16.09
C LEU A 249 -9.25 -15.58 17.37
N THR A 250 -8.44 -14.81 18.08
CA THR A 250 -8.90 -14.01 19.23
C THR A 250 -9.90 -12.93 18.77
N PRO A 251 -10.73 -12.38 19.65
CA PRO A 251 -11.62 -11.27 19.32
C PRO A 251 -10.89 -10.07 18.70
N LEU A 252 -9.67 -9.77 19.17
CA LEU A 252 -8.83 -8.71 18.60
C LEU A 252 -8.38 -9.05 17.19
N GLU A 253 -7.90 -10.26 16.93
CA GLU A 253 -7.47 -10.68 15.59
C GLU A 253 -8.64 -10.66 14.59
N GLN A 254 -9.85 -11.06 14.99
CA GLN A 254 -11.05 -10.97 14.16
C GLN A 254 -11.36 -9.52 13.77
N LEU A 255 -11.30 -8.60 14.74
CA LEU A 255 -11.47 -7.17 14.50
C LEU A 255 -10.36 -6.61 13.60
N MET A 256 -9.12 -7.07 13.78
CA MET A 256 -8.00 -6.66 12.93
C MET A 256 -8.10 -7.18 11.51
N VAL A 257 -8.72 -8.35 11.27
CA VAL A 257 -9.03 -8.80 9.90
C VAL A 257 -10.01 -7.83 9.23
N PHE A 258 -11.09 -7.45 9.91
CA PHE A 258 -12.01 -6.41 9.42
C PHE A 258 -11.25 -5.12 9.10
N SER A 259 -10.50 -4.60 10.07
CA SER A 259 -9.83 -3.31 9.96
C SER A 259 -8.81 -3.26 8.83
N VAL A 260 -7.93 -4.27 8.71
CA VAL A 260 -6.88 -4.26 7.69
C VAL A 260 -7.43 -4.44 6.29
N VAL A 261 -8.49 -5.26 6.12
CA VAL A 261 -9.09 -5.46 4.79
C VAL A 261 -9.74 -4.17 4.31
N MET A 262 -10.47 -3.46 5.20
CA MET A 262 -11.08 -2.16 4.87
C MET A 262 -10.04 -1.11 4.48
N VAL A 263 -9.00 -0.93 5.30
CA VAL A 263 -7.97 0.09 5.06
C VAL A 263 -7.14 -0.23 3.82
N ALA A 264 -6.67 -1.48 3.70
CA ALA A 264 -5.74 -1.86 2.64
C ALA A 264 -6.40 -1.88 1.25
N GLY A 265 -7.66 -2.30 1.15
CA GLY A 265 -8.37 -2.39 -0.13
C GLY A 265 -8.77 -1.02 -0.71
N LEU A 266 -8.99 -0.06 0.16
CA LEU A 266 -9.56 1.23 -0.21
C LEU A 266 -8.51 2.23 -0.70
N GLU A 267 -7.52 2.49 0.13
CA GLU A 267 -6.54 3.56 -0.08
C GLU A 267 -5.57 3.25 -1.25
N THR A 268 -5.07 2.02 -1.31
CA THR A 268 -4.03 1.65 -2.27
C THR A 268 -4.54 1.61 -3.71
N THR A 269 -5.72 1.05 -3.95
CA THR A 269 -6.33 0.97 -5.29
C THR A 269 -6.76 2.35 -5.78
N ARG A 270 -7.36 3.19 -4.91
CA ARG A 270 -7.65 4.60 -5.21
C ARG A 270 -6.41 5.33 -5.70
N ASN A 271 -5.30 5.21 -4.98
CA ASN A 271 -4.05 5.88 -5.32
C ASN A 271 -3.44 5.35 -6.61
N ALA A 272 -3.54 4.05 -6.89
CA ALA A 272 -3.11 3.46 -8.16
C ALA A 272 -3.92 4.00 -9.35
N ILE A 273 -5.25 4.08 -9.22
CA ILE A 273 -6.15 4.59 -10.27
C ILE A 273 -5.86 6.07 -10.53
N ALA A 274 -5.87 6.91 -9.49
CA ALA A 274 -5.63 8.34 -9.63
C ALA A 274 -4.24 8.65 -10.19
N GLY A 275 -3.20 7.99 -9.68
CA GLY A 275 -1.84 8.15 -10.17
C GLY A 275 -1.64 7.59 -11.59
N GLY A 276 -2.38 6.56 -11.98
CA GLY A 276 -2.40 6.01 -13.34
C GLY A 276 -2.97 7.01 -14.35
N ILE A 277 -4.08 7.65 -14.02
CA ILE A 277 -4.65 8.70 -14.89
C ILE A 277 -3.73 9.92 -14.95
N LEU A 278 -3.10 10.32 -13.84
CA LEU A 278 -2.09 11.38 -13.87
C LEU A 278 -0.90 11.00 -14.79
N ALA A 279 -0.48 9.72 -14.78
CA ALA A 279 0.56 9.26 -15.69
C ALA A 279 0.12 9.36 -17.15
N PHE A 280 -1.11 8.98 -17.50
CA PHE A 280 -1.64 9.15 -18.86
C PHE A 280 -1.83 10.62 -19.26
N ILE A 281 -2.14 11.53 -18.32
CA ILE A 281 -2.15 12.97 -18.58
C ILE A 281 -0.77 13.47 -19.01
N HIS A 282 0.28 13.00 -18.34
CA HIS A 282 1.66 13.39 -18.64
C HIS A 282 2.25 12.63 -19.85
N HIS A 283 1.66 11.48 -20.20
CA HIS A 283 2.08 10.63 -21.32
C HIS A 283 0.89 10.29 -22.24
N PRO A 284 0.31 11.29 -22.95
CA PRO A 284 -0.90 11.10 -23.75
C PRO A 284 -0.71 10.14 -24.92
N ASP A 285 0.53 9.95 -25.40
CA ASP A 285 0.91 8.93 -26.37
C ASP A 285 0.64 7.51 -25.86
N GLN A 286 0.84 7.26 -24.57
CA GLN A 286 0.57 5.95 -23.94
C GLN A 286 -0.95 5.70 -23.78
N TRP A 287 -1.75 6.76 -23.56
CA TRP A 287 -3.20 6.64 -23.59
C TRP A 287 -3.70 6.28 -24.98
N LEU A 288 -3.25 7.01 -26.02
CA LEU A 288 -3.58 6.72 -27.40
C LEU A 288 -3.17 5.28 -27.81
N ARG A 289 -2.00 4.85 -27.39
CA ARG A 289 -1.51 3.47 -27.65
C ARG A 289 -2.41 2.42 -27.03
N LEU A 290 -2.92 2.65 -25.80
CA LEU A 290 -3.86 1.74 -25.13
C LEU A 290 -5.23 1.72 -25.84
N GLN A 291 -5.68 2.86 -26.37
CA GLN A 291 -6.90 2.95 -27.20
C GLN A 291 -6.80 2.16 -28.50
N GLN A 292 -5.62 2.17 -29.12
CA GLN A 292 -5.36 1.47 -30.38
C GLN A 292 -5.14 -0.04 -30.21
N ASP A 293 -4.60 -0.45 -29.06
CA ASP A 293 -4.31 -1.86 -28.75
C ASP A 293 -4.77 -2.23 -27.34
N GLY A 294 -6.00 -2.69 -27.21
CA GLY A 294 -6.57 -3.21 -25.97
C GLY A 294 -5.84 -4.45 -25.41
N GLY A 295 -5.02 -5.13 -26.21
CA GLY A 295 -4.18 -6.23 -25.77
C GLY A 295 -3.11 -5.81 -24.75
N LEU A 296 -2.78 -4.52 -24.71
CA LEU A 296 -1.85 -3.93 -23.75
C LEU A 296 -2.46 -3.72 -22.34
N MET A 297 -3.75 -3.98 -22.12
CA MET A 297 -4.41 -3.70 -20.86
C MET A 297 -3.67 -4.28 -19.64
N ASN A 298 -3.31 -5.54 -19.67
CA ASN A 298 -2.65 -6.19 -18.52
C ASN A 298 -1.27 -5.58 -18.23
N SER A 299 -0.46 -5.32 -19.29
CA SER A 299 0.84 -4.68 -19.11
C SER A 299 0.71 -3.21 -18.68
N ALA A 300 -0.34 -2.51 -19.13
CA ALA A 300 -0.65 -1.16 -18.68
C ALA A 300 -1.00 -1.13 -17.17
N LEU A 301 -1.80 -2.08 -16.68
CA LEU A 301 -2.10 -2.20 -15.24
C LEU A 301 -0.83 -2.42 -14.41
N ASP A 302 0.05 -3.32 -14.85
CA ASP A 302 1.32 -3.57 -14.16
C ASP A 302 2.27 -2.36 -14.23
N GLU A 303 2.29 -1.62 -15.34
CA GLU A 303 3.08 -0.39 -15.45
C GLU A 303 2.53 0.73 -14.57
N ILE A 304 1.20 0.91 -14.48
CA ILE A 304 0.57 1.84 -13.54
C ILE A 304 0.98 1.49 -12.10
N LEU A 305 0.90 0.22 -11.71
CA LEU A 305 1.28 -0.23 -10.36
C LEU A 305 2.76 0.01 -10.07
N ARG A 306 3.65 -0.30 -11.03
CA ARG A 306 5.08 0.01 -10.91
C ARG A 306 5.30 1.52 -10.75
N TRP A 307 4.62 2.31 -11.59
CA TRP A 307 4.77 3.75 -11.66
C TRP A 307 4.29 4.45 -10.39
N THR A 308 3.13 4.10 -9.90
CA THR A 308 2.49 4.74 -8.74
C THR A 308 3.03 4.26 -7.41
N SER A 309 3.33 2.96 -7.28
CA SER A 309 3.79 2.36 -6.02
C SER A 309 3.02 2.87 -4.80
N PRO A 310 1.70 2.60 -4.69
CA PRO A 310 0.81 3.25 -3.71
C PRO A 310 1.25 3.09 -2.24
N THR A 311 1.91 1.98 -1.91
CA THR A 311 2.61 1.77 -0.64
C THR A 311 4.10 1.83 -0.92
N PRO A 312 4.78 2.95 -0.64
CA PRO A 312 6.18 3.13 -1.06
C PRO A 312 7.18 2.28 -0.27
N TYR A 313 6.88 1.91 0.97
CA TYR A 313 7.74 1.04 1.77
C TYR A 313 6.95 0.15 2.74
N ASN A 314 7.63 -0.88 3.23
CA ASN A 314 7.29 -1.55 4.48
C ASN A 314 8.56 -1.70 5.33
N ARG A 315 8.36 -1.76 6.66
CA ARG A 315 9.41 -2.07 7.61
C ARG A 315 9.42 -3.55 7.96
N ARG A 316 10.59 -4.02 8.35
CA ARG A 316 10.83 -5.27 9.08
C ARG A 316 11.65 -4.98 10.32
N THR A 317 11.76 -5.95 11.22
CA THR A 317 12.65 -5.89 12.38
C THR A 317 13.55 -7.12 12.35
N ALA A 318 14.86 -6.93 12.52
CA ALA A 318 15.80 -8.03 12.58
C ALA A 318 15.56 -8.89 13.84
N THR A 319 15.41 -10.21 13.68
CA THR A 319 15.18 -11.16 14.79
C THR A 319 16.49 -11.63 15.43
N ARG A 320 17.60 -11.42 14.74
CA ARG A 320 18.97 -11.78 15.13
C ARG A 320 19.95 -10.83 14.49
N ASP A 321 21.20 -10.84 14.95
CA ASP A 321 22.29 -10.17 14.27
C ASP A 321 22.52 -10.81 12.89
N VAL A 322 22.63 -9.98 11.87
CA VAL A 322 22.86 -10.39 10.48
C VAL A 322 23.79 -9.41 9.76
N VAL A 323 24.72 -9.96 8.98
CA VAL A 323 25.62 -9.16 8.14
C VAL A 323 25.11 -9.17 6.70
N ILE A 324 24.87 -7.98 6.15
CA ILE A 324 24.53 -7.77 4.73
C ILE A 324 25.61 -6.90 4.10
N GLY A 325 26.41 -7.50 3.22
CA GLY A 325 27.63 -6.85 2.71
C GLY A 325 28.62 -6.62 3.85
N ASP A 326 28.96 -5.36 4.09
CA ASP A 326 29.84 -4.91 5.17
C ASP A 326 29.07 -4.30 6.36
N ARG A 327 27.75 -4.46 6.42
CA ARG A 327 26.88 -3.86 7.43
C ARG A 327 26.37 -4.90 8.41
N LEU A 328 26.59 -4.66 9.70
CA LEU A 328 25.99 -5.44 10.79
C LEU A 328 24.66 -4.82 11.20
N ILE A 329 23.58 -5.50 10.87
CA ILE A 329 22.24 -5.21 11.36
C ILE A 329 22.05 -6.02 12.65
N ARG A 330 21.81 -5.34 13.76
CA ARG A 330 21.64 -5.98 15.06
C ARG A 330 20.21 -6.44 15.27
N ARG A 331 20.04 -7.45 16.09
CA ARG A 331 18.72 -7.89 16.57
C ARG A 331 17.93 -6.70 17.13
N GLY A 332 16.68 -6.57 16.72
CA GLY A 332 15.77 -5.50 17.13
C GLY A 332 15.84 -4.26 16.25
N GLU A 333 16.84 -4.10 15.39
CA GLU A 333 16.93 -2.91 14.53
C GLU A 333 15.87 -2.94 13.43
N LYS A 334 15.37 -1.74 13.08
CA LYS A 334 14.39 -1.49 12.02
C LYS A 334 15.06 -1.54 10.66
N VAL A 335 14.39 -2.20 9.71
CA VAL A 335 14.83 -2.36 8.32
C VAL A 335 13.71 -1.95 7.39
N THR A 336 13.88 -0.88 6.63
CA THR A 336 12.88 -0.37 5.69
C THR A 336 13.16 -0.80 4.26
N LEU A 337 12.13 -1.34 3.61
CA LEU A 337 12.16 -1.88 2.25
C LEU A 337 11.36 -0.93 1.34
N TRP A 338 12.05 -0.10 0.57
CA TRP A 338 11.43 0.95 -0.24
C TRP A 338 11.04 0.43 -1.63
N TRP A 339 9.83 -0.13 -1.73
CA TRP A 339 9.26 -0.70 -2.97
C TRP A 339 9.25 0.29 -4.12
N ALA A 340 8.87 1.56 -3.85
CA ALA A 340 8.84 2.62 -4.85
C ALA A 340 10.23 2.91 -5.43
N SER A 341 11.27 2.78 -4.61
CA SER A 341 12.66 2.85 -5.06
C SER A 341 13.04 1.64 -5.92
N ALA A 342 12.73 0.41 -5.47
CA ALA A 342 12.98 -0.81 -6.24
C ALA A 342 12.31 -0.79 -7.62
N ASN A 343 11.09 -0.23 -7.69
CA ASN A 343 10.34 -0.08 -8.94
C ASN A 343 10.93 0.96 -9.91
N ARG A 344 11.98 1.66 -9.50
CA ARG A 344 12.77 2.62 -10.30
C ARG A 344 14.27 2.29 -10.33
N ASP A 345 14.64 1.06 -9.93
CA ASP A 345 16.03 0.62 -9.90
C ASP A 345 16.56 0.39 -11.32
N ASP A 346 17.53 1.18 -11.75
CA ASP A 346 18.17 1.14 -13.06
C ASP A 346 19.09 -0.08 -13.24
N THR A 347 19.45 -0.75 -12.16
CA THR A 347 20.15 -2.05 -12.23
C THR A 347 19.22 -3.22 -12.57
N TYR A 348 17.90 -3.01 -12.47
CA TYR A 348 16.88 -4.02 -12.73
C TYR A 348 15.98 -3.67 -13.93
N TYR A 349 15.55 -2.41 -14.05
CA TYR A 349 14.71 -1.92 -15.13
C TYR A 349 15.51 -1.13 -16.15
N GLU A 350 15.33 -1.44 -17.40
CA GLU A 350 15.75 -0.56 -18.50
C GLU A 350 14.82 0.66 -18.53
N GLN A 351 15.41 1.86 -18.61
CA GLN A 351 14.68 3.14 -18.60
C GLN A 351 13.61 3.21 -17.47
N PRO A 352 14.01 3.14 -16.19
CA PRO A 352 13.09 3.02 -15.07
C PRO A 352 12.16 4.22 -14.91
N PHE A 353 12.53 5.37 -15.47
CA PHE A 353 11.76 6.62 -15.45
C PHE A 353 10.95 6.86 -16.73
N ALA A 354 10.89 5.91 -17.66
CA ALA A 354 9.93 5.92 -18.76
C ALA A 354 8.63 5.21 -18.27
N PHE A 355 7.49 5.87 -18.53
CA PHE A 355 6.18 5.25 -18.40
C PHE A 355 5.86 4.55 -19.71
N ASP A 356 5.96 3.23 -19.74
CA ASP A 356 5.76 2.41 -20.95
C ASP A 356 4.78 1.27 -20.66
N ILE A 357 3.55 1.40 -21.12
CA ILE A 357 2.49 0.40 -20.94
C ILE A 357 2.76 -0.93 -21.68
N GLY A 358 3.74 -0.97 -22.55
CA GLY A 358 4.18 -2.17 -23.25
C GLY A 358 5.43 -2.83 -22.65
N ARG A 359 5.86 -2.42 -21.47
CA ARG A 359 7.06 -2.93 -20.79
C ARG A 359 7.03 -4.43 -20.61
N GLN A 360 7.98 -5.13 -21.27
CA GLN A 360 7.99 -6.61 -21.29
C GLN A 360 8.42 -7.21 -19.95
N LYS A 361 9.44 -6.66 -19.29
CA LYS A 361 9.91 -7.12 -17.98
C LYS A 361 9.38 -6.17 -16.92
N ASN A 362 8.25 -6.51 -16.29
CA ASN A 362 7.60 -5.68 -15.28
C ASN A 362 7.25 -6.46 -13.99
N LEU A 363 8.27 -7.07 -13.37
CA LEU A 363 8.12 -7.74 -12.08
C LEU A 363 8.18 -6.71 -10.95
N HIS A 364 7.18 -5.82 -10.90
CA HIS A 364 7.13 -4.74 -9.92
C HIS A 364 6.85 -5.25 -8.49
N MET A 365 7.29 -4.47 -7.50
CA MET A 365 7.11 -4.76 -6.09
C MET A 365 5.95 -3.97 -5.44
N ALA A 366 5.02 -3.41 -6.23
CA ALA A 366 3.89 -2.65 -5.69
C ALA A 366 2.95 -3.49 -4.81
N PHE A 367 2.92 -4.79 -5.02
CA PHE A 367 2.19 -5.76 -4.20
C PHE A 367 3.07 -6.47 -3.15
N GLY A 368 4.28 -5.98 -2.92
CA GLY A 368 5.26 -6.67 -2.08
C GLY A 368 5.77 -7.98 -2.73
N VAL A 369 6.63 -8.68 -2.00
CA VAL A 369 7.27 -9.95 -2.42
C VAL A 369 7.31 -10.92 -1.25
N GLY A 370 7.26 -12.23 -1.54
CA GLY A 370 7.37 -13.30 -0.52
C GLY A 370 6.06 -13.60 0.18
N GLY A 371 6.13 -14.08 1.41
CA GLY A 371 4.98 -14.55 2.20
C GLY A 371 3.90 -13.48 2.43
N HIS A 372 4.31 -12.23 2.54
CA HIS A 372 3.44 -11.05 2.74
C HIS A 372 3.00 -10.36 1.45
N SER A 373 3.13 -10.99 0.28
CA SER A 373 2.60 -10.44 -0.97
C SER A 373 1.10 -10.17 -0.85
N CYS A 374 0.62 -9.11 -1.54
CA CYS A 374 -0.76 -8.64 -1.43
C CYS A 374 -1.79 -9.74 -1.74
N LEU A 375 -2.73 -9.96 -0.82
CA LEU A 375 -3.82 -10.92 -1.00
C LEU A 375 -4.86 -10.41 -2.02
N GLY A 376 -5.08 -9.07 -2.07
CA GLY A 376 -6.05 -8.41 -2.94
C GLY A 376 -5.55 -8.06 -4.34
N ALA A 377 -4.36 -8.53 -4.76
CA ALA A 377 -3.73 -8.12 -6.00
C ALA A 377 -4.60 -8.30 -7.26
N GLN A 378 -5.40 -9.37 -7.31
CA GLN A 378 -6.30 -9.63 -8.44
C GLN A 378 -7.53 -8.71 -8.42
N LEU A 379 -8.08 -8.43 -7.24
CA LEU A 379 -9.20 -7.50 -7.10
C LEU A 379 -8.77 -6.09 -7.51
N ALA A 380 -7.62 -5.60 -7.05
CA ALA A 380 -7.10 -4.30 -7.44
C ALA A 380 -6.90 -4.17 -8.96
N ARG A 381 -6.37 -5.20 -9.62
CA ARG A 381 -6.25 -5.21 -11.10
C ARG A 381 -7.62 -5.20 -11.79
N LEU A 382 -8.60 -5.93 -11.26
CA LEU A 382 -9.96 -5.93 -11.81
C LEU A 382 -10.60 -4.54 -11.69
N GLU A 383 -10.51 -3.90 -10.52
CA GLU A 383 -11.03 -2.55 -10.31
C GLU A 383 -10.42 -1.53 -11.25
N MET A 384 -9.08 -1.53 -11.37
CA MET A 384 -8.38 -0.66 -12.30
C MET A 384 -8.81 -0.94 -13.76
N ARG A 385 -8.92 -2.21 -14.14
CA ARG A 385 -9.29 -2.62 -15.49
C ARG A 385 -10.68 -2.13 -15.88
N VAL A 386 -11.69 -2.32 -15.04
CA VAL A 386 -13.07 -1.94 -15.39
C VAL A 386 -13.24 -0.42 -15.50
N ILE A 387 -12.53 0.38 -14.68
CA ILE A 387 -12.50 1.84 -14.81
C ILE A 387 -11.84 2.24 -16.13
N LEU A 388 -10.67 1.67 -16.46
CA LEU A 388 -9.97 2.00 -17.70
C LEU A 388 -10.79 1.62 -18.94
N LEU A 389 -11.51 0.49 -18.91
CA LEU A 389 -12.39 0.09 -20.03
C LEU A 389 -13.49 1.13 -20.29
N HIS A 390 -14.17 1.63 -19.25
CA HIS A 390 -15.19 2.68 -19.41
C HIS A 390 -14.60 4.00 -19.89
N LEU A 391 -13.42 4.37 -19.41
CA LEU A 391 -12.75 5.60 -19.85
C LEU A 391 -12.27 5.48 -21.28
N LEU A 392 -11.70 4.35 -21.70
CA LEU A 392 -11.25 4.10 -23.08
C LEU A 392 -12.39 4.16 -24.10
N ASP A 393 -13.58 3.76 -23.69
CA ASP A 393 -14.78 3.82 -24.55
C ASP A 393 -15.30 5.24 -24.77
N GLN A 394 -15.19 6.11 -23.76
CA GLN A 394 -15.91 7.39 -23.71
C GLN A 394 -15.00 8.63 -23.77
N VAL A 395 -13.68 8.46 -23.61
CA VAL A 395 -12.74 9.58 -23.40
C VAL A 395 -11.53 9.44 -24.33
N ASP A 396 -11.29 10.45 -25.18
CA ASP A 396 -10.09 10.53 -26.03
C ASP A 396 -8.84 11.00 -25.24
N GLY A 397 -9.03 11.65 -24.09
CA GLY A 397 -7.94 12.11 -23.26
C GLY A 397 -8.39 12.90 -22.03
N PHE A 398 -7.41 13.40 -21.32
CA PHE A 398 -7.61 14.12 -20.06
C PHE A 398 -6.80 15.42 -20.04
N ARG A 399 -7.29 16.44 -19.32
CA ARG A 399 -6.54 17.67 -19.04
C ARG A 399 -6.64 17.99 -17.56
N LEU A 400 -5.52 18.32 -16.93
CA LEU A 400 -5.54 18.88 -15.58
C LEU A 400 -6.18 20.28 -15.61
N ASP A 401 -6.98 20.57 -14.60
CA ASP A 401 -7.61 21.89 -14.38
C ASP A 401 -7.20 22.42 -13.00
N GLY A 402 -5.92 22.64 -12.80
CA GLY A 402 -5.29 23.09 -11.58
C GLY A 402 -4.18 22.18 -11.10
N ASP A 403 -3.75 22.40 -9.84
CA ASP A 403 -2.68 21.65 -9.22
C ASP A 403 -3.18 20.29 -8.71
N VAL A 404 -2.25 19.33 -8.64
CA VAL A 404 -2.47 18.02 -8.00
C VAL A 404 -2.18 18.15 -6.51
N ASN A 405 -3.16 17.86 -5.67
CA ASN A 405 -3.00 17.82 -4.23
C ASN A 405 -2.58 16.44 -3.77
N TRP A 406 -1.36 16.29 -3.33
CA TRP A 406 -0.81 15.03 -2.83
C TRP A 406 -1.13 14.78 -1.36
N VAL A 407 -1.17 13.52 -0.98
CA VAL A 407 -1.21 13.12 0.43
C VAL A 407 0.19 13.35 1.03
N ARG A 408 0.26 14.03 2.17
CA ARG A 408 1.49 14.26 2.92
C ARG A 408 1.82 13.02 3.75
N SER A 409 2.47 12.03 3.14
CA SER A 409 2.76 10.74 3.79
C SER A 409 3.93 10.03 3.15
N ASN A 410 4.82 9.47 3.96
CA ASN A 410 5.84 8.54 3.48
C ASN A 410 5.31 7.09 3.37
N LYS A 411 4.14 6.80 3.95
CA LYS A 411 3.50 5.47 3.95
C LYS A 411 2.60 5.23 2.76
N HIS A 412 2.04 6.29 2.17
CA HIS A 412 1.17 6.24 1.01
C HIS A 412 1.62 7.24 -0.04
N THR A 413 1.85 6.78 -1.27
CA THR A 413 1.99 7.65 -2.43
C THR A 413 0.60 7.85 -3.01
N GLY A 414 -0.07 8.92 -2.64
CA GLY A 414 -1.47 9.15 -2.98
C GLY A 414 -1.79 10.58 -3.41
N ILE A 415 -2.84 10.70 -4.18
CA ILE A 415 -3.41 11.98 -4.60
C ILE A 415 -4.69 12.21 -3.77
N ARG A 416 -4.75 13.36 -3.07
CA ARG A 416 -5.91 13.76 -2.27
C ARG A 416 -7.04 14.27 -3.15
N SER A 417 -6.70 15.15 -4.10
CA SER A 417 -7.63 15.67 -5.11
C SER A 417 -6.91 16.03 -6.39
N MET A 418 -7.59 15.86 -7.51
CA MET A 418 -7.07 16.15 -8.84
C MET A 418 -8.24 16.57 -9.75
N LEU A 419 -8.34 17.85 -10.05
CA LEU A 419 -9.36 18.36 -10.96
C LEU A 419 -8.99 18.04 -12.41
N VAL A 420 -9.91 17.38 -13.11
CA VAL A 420 -9.73 16.89 -14.49
C VAL A 420 -10.89 17.34 -15.36
N ARG A 421 -10.58 17.71 -16.61
CA ARG A 421 -11.54 17.83 -17.72
C ARG A 421 -11.33 16.66 -18.67
N PHE A 422 -12.40 15.99 -19.04
CA PHE A 422 -12.37 14.94 -20.04
C PHE A 422 -12.43 15.51 -21.46
N VAL A 423 -11.59 14.99 -22.34
CA VAL A 423 -11.75 15.15 -23.79
C VAL A 423 -12.68 14.02 -24.24
N LYS A 424 -13.98 14.32 -24.35
CA LYS A 424 -15.01 13.31 -24.67
C LYS A 424 -14.84 12.81 -26.10
N ARG A 425 -15.10 11.53 -26.27
CA ARG A 425 -15.20 10.89 -27.58
C ARG A 425 -16.57 11.23 -28.19
N TYR A 426 -16.59 11.65 -29.46
CA TYR A 426 -17.81 11.98 -30.21
C TYR A 426 -18.16 10.86 -31.18
#